data_1d16ed2484dd003257f6e6c19d0eae9c
#
_entry.id   1d16ed2484dd003257f6e6c19d0eae9c
#
_cell.length_a   1.000
_cell.length_b   1.000
_cell.length_c   1.000
_cell.angle_alpha   90.00
_cell.angle_beta   90.00
_cell.angle_gamma   90.00
#
_symmetry.space_group_name_H-M   'P 1'
#
loop_
_entity.id
_entity.type
_entity.pdbx_description
1 polymer ?
#
loop_
_entity_poly.entity_id
_entity_poly.type
_entity_poly.pdbx_seq_one_letter_code
_entity_poly.pdbx_strand_id
1 'polypeptide(L)'
;MNTFATITKIELKKLFQRKDSWLMFTVLLVPILYSVGLAANSEVITYTGTGNITAIGFASAMFQMSQSMFIFNVILSAIIGRSLASEIENKSIRLYINRIGIRKLIYEGKELALLIFSVFIDILLVLTSIVFYYAVLVHNPKVASGIFYDSNVGMEVAQIICNCIFWLIT
;
A
#
# COMPACT_ATOMS: atom_id res chain seq x y z
N MET A 1 -22.18 2.62 -22.69
CA MET A 1 -21.68 2.66 -21.30
C MET A 1 -20.74 1.48 -21.12
N ASN A 2 -19.46 1.69 -20.82
CA ASN A 2 -18.48 0.59 -20.80
C ASN A 2 -18.78 -0.35 -19.62
N THR A 3 -19.33 -1.51 -19.93
CA THR A 3 -19.69 -2.56 -18.96
C THR A 3 -18.53 -2.91 -18.03
N PHE A 4 -17.29 -2.91 -18.57
CA PHE A 4 -16.05 -3.15 -17.84
C PHE A 4 -15.84 -2.11 -16.71
N ALA A 5 -15.88 -0.82 -17.01
CA ALA A 5 -15.70 0.25 -16.02
C ALA A 5 -16.77 0.21 -14.92
N THR A 6 -17.99 -0.18 -15.28
CA THR A 6 -19.08 -0.34 -14.30
C THR A 6 -18.82 -1.49 -13.35
N ILE A 7 -18.32 -2.63 -13.84
CA ILE A 7 -17.95 -3.80 -13.02
C ILE A 7 -16.83 -3.41 -12.06
N THR A 8 -15.75 -2.81 -12.57
CA THR A 8 -14.60 -2.37 -11.76
C THR A 8 -15.03 -1.42 -10.63
N LYS A 9 -15.92 -0.44 -10.94
CA LYS A 9 -16.44 0.50 -9.95
C LYS A 9 -17.26 -0.20 -8.86
N ILE A 10 -18.08 -1.18 -9.21
CA ILE A 10 -18.87 -1.95 -8.25
C ILE A 10 -17.96 -2.78 -7.35
N GLU A 11 -16.96 -3.47 -7.93
CA GLU A 11 -16.03 -4.29 -7.17
C GLU A 11 -15.15 -3.43 -6.25
N LEU A 12 -14.68 -2.26 -6.71
CA LEU A 12 -13.94 -1.32 -5.89
C LEU A 12 -14.77 -0.83 -4.69
N LYS A 13 -16.06 -0.49 -4.93
CA LYS A 13 -16.97 -0.11 -3.84
C LYS A 13 -17.15 -1.22 -2.82
N LYS A 14 -17.26 -2.47 -3.27
CA LYS A 14 -17.36 -3.63 -2.38
C LYS A 14 -16.09 -3.79 -1.53
N LEU A 15 -14.89 -3.59 -2.11
CA LEU A 15 -13.63 -3.65 -1.38
C LEU A 15 -13.60 -2.61 -0.26
N PHE A 16 -13.96 -1.36 -0.51
CA PHE A 16 -13.99 -0.33 0.51
C PHE A 16 -15.04 -0.56 1.60
N GLN A 17 -16.14 -1.23 1.30
CA GLN A 17 -17.19 -1.52 2.27
C GLN A 17 -16.91 -2.76 3.13
N ARG A 18 -15.94 -3.60 2.76
CA ARG A 18 -15.58 -4.80 3.51
C ARG A 18 -14.76 -4.47 4.74
N LYS A 19 -15.14 -5.05 5.87
CA LYS A 19 -14.38 -4.90 7.12
C LYS A 19 -12.96 -5.48 7.00
N ASP A 20 -12.79 -6.53 6.22
CA ASP A 20 -11.50 -7.18 6.00
C ASP A 20 -10.50 -6.26 5.27
N SER A 21 -10.99 -5.38 4.39
CA SER A 21 -10.14 -4.41 3.69
C SER A 21 -9.54 -3.36 4.63
N TRP A 22 -10.15 -3.13 5.78
CA TRP A 22 -9.61 -2.24 6.80
C TRP A 22 -8.32 -2.77 7.42
N LEU A 23 -8.07 -4.08 7.37
CA LEU A 23 -6.80 -4.67 7.80
C LEU A 23 -5.61 -4.15 6.97
N MET A 24 -5.83 -3.74 5.72
CA MET A 24 -4.78 -3.12 4.90
C MET A 24 -4.25 -1.83 5.50
N PHE A 25 -5.11 -1.05 6.19
CA PHE A 25 -4.68 0.18 6.86
C PHE A 25 -3.73 -0.07 8.03
N THR A 26 -3.63 -1.30 8.52
CA THR A 26 -2.62 -1.68 9.55
C THR A 26 -1.19 -1.45 9.04
N VAL A 27 -0.96 -1.54 7.73
CA VAL A 27 0.35 -1.25 7.12
C VAL A 27 0.80 0.19 7.37
N LEU A 28 -0.14 1.13 7.49
CA LEU A 28 0.15 2.54 7.79
C LEU A 28 0.72 2.74 9.21
N LEU A 29 0.59 1.74 10.09
CA LEU A 29 1.23 1.80 11.41
C LEU A 29 2.76 1.68 11.33
N VAL A 30 3.30 1.08 10.26
CA VAL A 30 4.75 0.89 10.11
C VAL A 30 5.50 2.23 10.14
N PRO A 31 5.21 3.22 9.28
CA PRO A 31 5.89 4.51 9.33
C PRO A 31 5.64 5.27 10.63
N ILE A 32 4.45 5.11 11.25
CA ILE A 32 4.12 5.76 12.51
C ILE A 32 5.00 5.23 13.64
N LEU A 33 5.02 3.91 13.83
CA LEU A 33 5.81 3.25 14.87
C LEU A 33 7.30 3.49 14.70
N TYR A 34 7.78 3.44 13.45
CA TYR A 34 9.18 3.65 13.15
C TYR A 34 9.62 5.10 13.41
N SER A 35 8.81 6.08 13.01
CA SER A 35 9.10 7.50 13.26
C SER A 35 9.13 7.84 14.75
N VAL A 36 8.18 7.31 15.52
CA VAL A 36 8.14 7.48 16.97
C VAL A 36 9.33 6.78 17.65
N GLY A 37 9.68 5.58 17.22
CA GLY A 37 10.81 4.83 17.74
C GLY A 37 12.16 5.56 17.53
N LEU A 38 12.37 6.12 16.35
CA LEU A 38 13.56 6.93 16.05
C LEU A 38 13.59 8.23 16.86
N ALA A 39 12.45 8.88 17.03
CA ALA A 39 12.37 10.13 17.81
C ALA A 39 12.64 9.89 19.30
N ALA A 40 12.20 8.75 19.82
CA ALA A 40 12.43 8.34 21.21
C ALA A 40 13.87 7.85 21.46
N ASN A 41 14.75 7.81 20.44
CA ASN A 41 16.10 7.22 20.52
C ASN A 41 16.07 5.80 21.14
N SER A 42 15.10 4.97 20.74
CA SER A 42 14.97 3.62 21.27
C SER A 42 16.15 2.74 20.85
N GLU A 43 16.63 1.90 21.76
CA GLU A 43 17.71 0.94 21.45
C GLU A 43 17.31 -0.09 20.38
N VAL A 44 16.01 -0.28 20.18
CA VAL A 44 15.44 -1.27 19.25
C VAL A 44 15.43 -0.76 17.82
N ILE A 45 15.22 0.56 17.62
CA ILE A 45 15.14 1.19 16.31
C ILE A 45 16.26 2.19 16.19
N THR A 46 17.35 1.80 15.55
CA THR A 46 18.52 2.65 15.32
C THR A 46 18.70 2.90 13.84
N TYR A 47 19.07 4.13 13.50
CA TYR A 47 19.46 4.47 12.14
C TYR A 47 20.99 4.30 12.01
N THR A 48 21.41 3.40 11.14
CA THR A 48 22.83 3.08 10.89
C THR A 48 23.40 3.74 9.63
N GLY A 49 22.67 4.67 9.01
CA GLY A 49 23.10 5.38 7.81
C GLY A 49 24.19 6.43 8.08
N THR A 50 24.99 6.73 7.07
CA THR A 50 26.11 7.69 7.13
C THR A 50 25.71 9.14 6.97
N GLY A 51 24.42 9.46 6.86
CA GLY A 51 23.91 10.83 6.65
C GLY A 51 22.52 11.02 7.25
N ASN A 52 22.07 12.27 7.26
CA ASN A 52 20.73 12.58 7.71
C ASN A 52 19.69 12.17 6.65
N ILE A 53 18.59 11.57 7.10
CA ILE A 53 17.52 11.10 6.22
C ILE A 53 16.74 12.28 5.65
N THR A 54 16.44 12.25 4.36
CA THR A 54 15.49 13.16 3.69
C THR A 54 14.05 12.63 3.82
N ALA A 55 13.05 13.48 3.56
CA ALA A 55 11.65 13.04 3.62
C ALA A 55 11.33 11.91 2.61
N ILE A 56 11.84 12.03 1.37
CA ILE A 56 11.65 11.02 0.33
C ILE A 56 12.45 9.75 0.65
N GLY A 57 13.70 9.89 1.15
CA GLY A 57 14.49 8.75 1.59
C GLY A 57 13.83 7.97 2.72
N PHE A 58 13.22 8.66 3.67
CA PHE A 58 12.41 8.02 4.71
C PHE A 58 11.20 7.28 4.13
N ALA A 59 10.46 7.90 3.21
CA ALA A 59 9.32 7.26 2.57
C ALA A 59 9.72 6.02 1.78
N SER A 60 10.84 6.05 1.04
CA SER A 60 11.35 4.89 0.31
C SER A 60 11.76 3.75 1.23
N ALA A 61 12.43 4.05 2.34
CA ALA A 61 12.82 3.06 3.35
C ALA A 61 11.59 2.41 4.01
N MET A 62 10.57 3.19 4.36
CA MET A 62 9.31 2.66 4.94
C MET A 62 8.57 1.78 3.94
N PHE A 63 8.56 2.16 2.67
CA PHE A 63 7.97 1.37 1.62
C PHE A 63 8.67 0.01 1.46
N GLN A 64 10.01 -0.01 1.40
CA GLN A 64 10.79 -1.25 1.35
C GLN A 64 10.59 -2.11 2.59
N MET A 65 10.55 -1.51 3.77
CA MET A 65 10.36 -2.23 5.03
C MET A 65 8.98 -2.88 5.09
N SER A 66 7.93 -2.19 4.68
CA SER A 66 6.57 -2.74 4.64
C SER A 66 6.45 -3.93 3.69
N GLN A 67 7.18 -3.90 2.58
CA GLN A 67 7.24 -5.00 1.62
C GLN A 67 8.06 -6.18 2.14
N SER A 68 9.22 -5.94 2.71
CA SER A 68 10.11 -7.01 3.22
C SER A 68 9.47 -7.81 4.35
N MET A 69 8.55 -7.23 5.09
CA MET A 69 7.81 -7.92 6.16
C MET A 69 6.75 -8.92 5.65
N PHE A 70 6.49 -9.02 4.35
CA PHE A 70 5.45 -9.87 3.73
C PHE A 70 4.03 -9.71 4.30
N ILE A 71 3.84 -8.86 5.31
CA ILE A 71 2.55 -8.65 5.98
C ILE A 71 1.50 -8.15 4.99
N PHE A 72 1.89 -7.22 4.15
CA PHE A 72 1.02 -6.67 3.12
C PHE A 72 0.54 -7.75 2.14
N ASN A 73 1.47 -8.59 1.65
CA ASN A 73 1.18 -9.70 0.74
C ASN A 73 0.20 -10.71 1.35
N VAL A 74 0.41 -11.06 2.60
CA VAL A 74 -0.45 -12.01 3.32
C VAL A 74 -1.86 -11.43 3.50
N ILE A 75 -1.98 -10.16 3.89
CA ILE A 75 -3.27 -9.49 4.05
C ILE A 75 -3.99 -9.39 2.69
N LEU A 76 -3.29 -8.98 1.63
CA LEU A 76 -3.85 -8.87 0.28
C LEU A 76 -4.36 -10.24 -0.21
N SER A 77 -3.55 -11.29 -0.09
CA SER A 77 -3.93 -12.65 -0.46
C SER A 77 -5.15 -13.15 0.32
N ALA A 78 -5.23 -12.84 1.61
CA ALA A 78 -6.39 -13.18 2.43
C ALA A 78 -7.66 -12.46 1.97
N ILE A 79 -7.56 -11.18 1.61
CA ILE A 79 -8.70 -10.40 1.08
C ILE A 79 -9.17 -10.97 -0.25
N ILE A 80 -8.25 -11.31 -1.16
CA ILE A 80 -8.55 -11.92 -2.46
C ILE A 80 -9.25 -13.27 -2.26
N GLY A 81 -8.66 -14.15 -1.45
CA GLY A 81 -9.20 -15.47 -1.16
C GLY A 81 -10.61 -15.42 -0.57
N ARG A 82 -10.82 -14.56 0.42
CA ARG A 82 -12.13 -14.35 1.03
C ARG A 82 -13.14 -13.71 0.09
N SER A 83 -12.70 -12.83 -0.79
CA SER A 83 -13.56 -12.23 -1.81
C SER A 83 -14.13 -13.28 -2.75
N LEU A 84 -13.26 -14.16 -3.24
CA LEU A 84 -13.68 -15.25 -4.13
C LEU A 84 -14.54 -16.29 -3.41
N ALA A 85 -14.14 -16.73 -2.21
CA ALA A 85 -14.87 -17.71 -1.43
C ALA A 85 -16.31 -17.25 -1.12
N SER A 86 -16.48 -16.01 -0.65
CA SER A 86 -17.81 -15.48 -0.32
C SER A 86 -18.75 -15.37 -1.53
N GLU A 87 -18.21 -15.16 -2.72
CA GLU A 87 -19.04 -15.10 -3.93
C GLU A 87 -19.42 -16.48 -4.46
N ILE A 88 -18.57 -17.49 -4.22
CA ILE A 88 -18.89 -18.89 -4.53
C ILE A 88 -20.00 -19.38 -3.59
N GLU A 89 -19.86 -19.14 -2.29
CA GLU A 89 -20.85 -19.53 -1.28
C GLU A 89 -22.23 -18.90 -1.54
N ASN A 90 -22.25 -17.60 -1.82
CA ASN A 90 -23.49 -16.86 -2.08
C ASN A 90 -24.08 -17.11 -3.48
N LYS A 91 -23.46 -17.99 -4.30
CA LYS A 91 -23.86 -18.26 -5.69
C LYS A 91 -23.98 -17.01 -6.56
N SER A 92 -23.46 -15.87 -6.11
CA SER A 92 -23.53 -14.58 -6.82
C SER A 92 -22.73 -14.61 -8.12
N ILE A 93 -21.67 -15.41 -8.19
CA ILE A 93 -20.92 -15.65 -9.44
C ILE A 93 -21.83 -16.16 -10.56
N ARG A 94 -22.79 -17.05 -10.28
CA ARG A 94 -23.72 -17.58 -11.29
C ARG A 94 -24.62 -16.47 -11.84
N LEU A 95 -25.08 -15.56 -10.99
CA LEU A 95 -25.89 -14.41 -11.40
C LEU A 95 -25.12 -13.45 -12.28
N TYR A 96 -23.85 -13.19 -11.97
CA TYR A 96 -22.96 -12.35 -12.78
C TYR A 96 -22.72 -12.97 -14.16
N ILE A 97 -22.41 -14.28 -14.21
CA ILE A 97 -22.17 -14.99 -15.46
C ILE A 97 -23.41 -14.99 -16.35
N ASN A 98 -24.59 -15.19 -15.77
CA ASN A 98 -25.85 -15.20 -16.54
C ASN A 98 -26.22 -13.82 -17.08
N ARG A 99 -25.86 -12.73 -16.40
CA ARG A 99 -26.14 -11.36 -16.85
C ARG A 99 -25.16 -10.83 -17.89
N ILE A 100 -23.88 -11.15 -17.76
CA ILE A 100 -22.81 -10.55 -18.55
C ILE A 100 -22.38 -11.49 -19.68
N GLY A 101 -22.55 -12.81 -19.51
CA GLY A 101 -22.20 -13.82 -20.52
C GLY A 101 -20.69 -14.06 -20.71
N ILE A 102 -19.83 -13.13 -20.31
CA ILE A 102 -18.38 -13.17 -20.54
C ILE A 102 -17.66 -13.27 -19.20
N ARG A 103 -17.21 -14.48 -18.83
CA ARG A 103 -16.49 -14.74 -17.57
C ARG A 103 -15.20 -13.94 -17.44
N LYS A 104 -14.46 -13.80 -18.54
CA LYS A 104 -13.19 -13.08 -18.62
C LYS A 104 -13.33 -11.63 -18.16
N LEU A 105 -14.37 -10.95 -18.61
CA LEU A 105 -14.62 -9.54 -18.30
C LEU A 105 -14.85 -9.29 -16.80
N ILE A 106 -15.49 -10.25 -16.12
CA ILE A 106 -15.75 -10.17 -14.68
C ILE A 106 -14.43 -10.33 -13.91
N TYR A 107 -13.59 -11.27 -14.34
CA TYR A 107 -12.30 -11.55 -13.71
C TYR A 107 -11.35 -10.36 -13.83
N GLU A 108 -11.17 -9.86 -15.05
CA GLU A 108 -10.34 -8.68 -15.33
C GLU A 108 -10.83 -7.43 -14.57
N GLY A 109 -12.16 -7.26 -14.44
CA GLY A 109 -12.73 -6.14 -13.68
C GLY A 109 -12.42 -6.21 -12.19
N LYS A 110 -12.36 -7.42 -11.61
CA LYS A 110 -11.96 -7.63 -10.21
C LYS A 110 -10.48 -7.41 -10.00
N GLU A 111 -9.66 -7.96 -10.88
CA GLU A 111 -8.21 -7.78 -10.85
C GLU A 111 -7.85 -6.30 -10.89
N LEU A 112 -8.45 -5.55 -11.80
CA LEU A 112 -8.25 -4.12 -11.91
C LEU A 112 -8.72 -3.34 -10.67
N ALA A 113 -9.82 -3.76 -10.04
CA ALA A 113 -10.30 -3.13 -8.81
C ALA A 113 -9.34 -3.37 -7.64
N LEU A 114 -8.77 -4.58 -7.52
CA LEU A 114 -7.75 -4.91 -6.51
C LEU A 114 -6.46 -4.11 -6.74
N LEU A 115 -6.04 -4.01 -7.99
CA LEU A 115 -4.86 -3.23 -8.39
C LEU A 115 -5.02 -1.74 -8.01
N ILE A 116 -6.16 -1.14 -8.34
CA ILE A 116 -6.45 0.26 -7.95
C ILE A 116 -6.45 0.41 -6.42
N PHE A 117 -7.00 -0.56 -5.70
CA PHE A 117 -7.05 -0.53 -4.25
C PHE A 117 -5.64 -0.65 -3.63
N SER A 118 -4.77 -1.53 -4.14
CA SER A 118 -3.39 -1.65 -3.65
C SER A 118 -2.58 -0.38 -3.90
N VAL A 119 -2.64 0.19 -5.11
CA VAL A 119 -1.98 1.46 -5.44
C VAL A 119 -2.46 2.60 -4.52
N PHE A 120 -3.76 2.62 -4.19
CA PHE A 120 -4.29 3.61 -3.25
C PHE A 120 -3.67 3.48 -1.85
N ILE A 121 -3.48 2.26 -1.34
CA ILE A 121 -2.82 2.01 -0.06
C ILE A 121 -1.34 2.41 -0.11
N ASP A 122 -0.64 2.12 -1.22
CA ASP A 122 0.77 2.51 -1.41
C ASP A 122 0.93 4.04 -1.38
N ILE A 123 0.05 4.77 -2.06
CA ILE A 123 0.05 6.24 -2.03
C ILE A 123 -0.18 6.74 -0.60
N LEU A 124 -1.13 6.17 0.12
CA LEU A 124 -1.38 6.52 1.51
C LEU A 124 -0.16 6.25 2.41
N LEU A 125 0.56 5.15 2.18
CA LEU A 125 1.77 4.80 2.93
C LEU A 125 2.86 5.85 2.72
N VAL A 126 3.11 6.27 1.47
CA VAL A 126 4.08 7.31 1.15
C VAL A 126 3.68 8.64 1.79
N LEU A 127 2.41 9.04 1.67
CA LEU A 127 1.90 10.28 2.28
C LEU A 127 2.03 10.25 3.81
N THR A 128 1.65 9.14 4.44
CA THR A 128 1.77 8.98 5.90
C THR A 128 3.23 9.07 6.33
N SER A 129 4.16 8.45 5.59
CA SER A 129 5.60 8.52 5.86
C SER A 129 6.11 9.95 5.83
N ILE A 130 5.74 10.73 4.81
CA ILE A 130 6.13 12.14 4.69
C ILE A 130 5.56 12.98 5.82
N VAL A 131 4.28 12.79 6.15
CA VAL A 131 3.62 13.52 7.25
C VAL A 131 4.32 13.26 8.58
N PHE A 132 4.59 12.00 8.91
CA PHE A 132 5.25 11.63 10.15
C PHE A 132 6.72 12.02 10.19
N TYR A 133 7.40 12.07 9.05
CA TYR A 133 8.73 12.64 8.95
C TYR A 133 8.75 14.10 9.44
N TYR A 134 7.86 14.95 8.93
CA TYR A 134 7.79 16.35 9.34
C TYR A 134 7.23 16.55 10.74
N ALA A 135 6.24 15.74 11.14
CA ALA A 135 5.60 15.88 12.45
C ALA A 135 6.52 15.46 13.61
N VAL A 136 7.35 14.43 13.39
CA VAL A 136 8.08 13.78 14.47
C VAL A 136 9.59 13.83 14.26
N LEU A 137 10.12 13.42 13.10
CA LEU A 137 11.55 13.24 12.87
C LEU A 137 12.31 14.55 12.72
N VAL A 138 11.73 15.58 12.11
CA VAL A 138 12.39 16.88 11.93
C VAL A 138 12.80 17.51 13.26
N HIS A 139 12.12 17.17 14.35
CA HIS A 139 12.47 17.63 15.70
C HIS A 139 13.73 16.95 16.27
N ASN A 140 14.23 15.89 15.63
CA ASN A 140 15.46 15.20 16.02
C ASN A 140 16.58 15.43 14.97
N PRO A 141 17.44 16.47 15.16
CA PRO A 141 18.46 16.85 14.17
C PRO A 141 19.56 15.81 13.98
N LYS A 142 19.63 14.78 14.83
CA LYS A 142 20.60 13.67 14.71
C LYS A 142 20.22 12.70 13.60
N VAL A 143 18.97 12.66 13.19
CA VAL A 143 18.43 11.66 12.26
C VAL A 143 17.89 12.32 10.99
N ALA A 144 17.19 13.43 11.10
CA ALA A 144 16.54 14.09 9.99
C ALA A 144 17.33 15.30 9.49
N SER A 145 17.45 15.42 8.16
CA SER A 145 18.05 16.59 7.51
C SER A 145 17.10 17.81 7.50
N GLY A 146 15.81 17.59 7.70
CA GLY A 146 14.77 18.61 7.49
C GLY A 146 14.51 18.97 6.02
N ILE A 147 15.25 18.38 5.09
CA ILE A 147 15.19 18.63 3.65
C ILE A 147 14.20 17.64 3.01
N PHE A 148 13.40 18.12 2.06
CA PHE A 148 12.43 17.26 1.37
C PHE A 148 13.11 16.25 0.44
N TYR A 149 14.13 16.69 -0.29
CA TYR A 149 14.89 15.87 -1.24
C TYR A 149 16.36 16.28 -1.28
N ASP A 150 17.22 15.36 -1.66
CA ASP A 150 18.64 15.57 -1.91
C ASP A 150 18.97 15.30 -3.38
N SER A 151 20.24 15.43 -3.76
CA SER A 151 20.76 15.18 -5.10
C SER A 151 20.40 13.81 -5.68
N ASN A 152 20.14 12.81 -4.83
CA ASN A 152 19.80 11.44 -5.18
C ASN A 152 18.28 11.18 -5.29
N VAL A 153 17.44 12.21 -5.29
CA VAL A 153 15.98 12.09 -5.32
C VAL A 153 15.47 11.24 -6.48
N GLY A 154 16.11 11.32 -7.64
CA GLY A 154 15.73 10.53 -8.81
C GLY A 154 15.84 9.02 -8.57
N MET A 155 16.86 8.60 -7.82
CA MET A 155 17.07 7.19 -7.48
C MET A 155 16.06 6.69 -6.44
N GLU A 156 15.76 7.50 -5.43
CA GLU A 156 14.78 7.18 -4.40
C GLU A 156 13.35 7.07 -4.96
N VAL A 157 12.96 8.00 -5.82
CA VAL A 157 11.66 7.96 -6.52
C VAL A 157 11.59 6.77 -7.48
N ALA A 158 12.67 6.50 -8.23
CA ALA A 158 12.74 5.33 -9.10
C ALA A 158 12.60 4.02 -8.30
N GLN A 159 13.19 3.93 -7.11
CA GLN A 159 13.02 2.77 -6.23
C GLN A 159 11.57 2.59 -5.80
N ILE A 160 10.88 3.65 -5.40
CA ILE A 160 9.45 3.59 -5.04
C ILE A 160 8.64 3.08 -6.23
N ILE A 161 8.86 3.65 -7.42
CA ILE A 161 8.14 3.26 -8.64
C ILE A 161 8.44 1.80 -9.02
N CYS A 162 9.71 1.40 -9.02
CA CYS A 162 10.10 0.01 -9.31
C CYS A 162 9.47 -0.98 -8.32
N ASN A 163 9.46 -0.63 -7.05
CA ASN A 163 8.85 -1.45 -6.01
C ASN A 163 7.32 -1.53 -6.18
N CYS A 164 6.65 -0.43 -6.53
CA CYS A 164 5.22 -0.46 -6.88
C CYS A 164 4.95 -1.38 -8.07
N ILE A 165 5.75 -1.27 -9.15
CA ILE A 165 5.59 -2.11 -10.34
C ILE A 165 5.83 -3.58 -10.00
N PHE A 166 6.88 -3.88 -9.24
CA PHE A 166 7.18 -5.25 -8.81
C PHE A 166 6.01 -5.86 -8.03
N TRP A 167 5.38 -5.06 -7.18
CA TRP A 167 4.19 -5.43 -6.42
C TRP A 167 2.96 -5.73 -7.29
N LEU A 168 2.81 -5.02 -8.40
CA LEU A 168 1.69 -5.23 -9.32
C LEU A 168 1.86 -6.49 -10.19
N ILE A 169 3.07 -7.05 -10.27
CA ILE A 169 3.40 -8.23 -11.09
C ILE A 169 3.39 -9.52 -10.25
N THR A 170 3.60 -9.41 -8.94
CA THR A 170 3.67 -10.58 -8.03
C THR A 170 2.32 -10.90 -7.42
#